data_3b4be57f247fd861f0817095e6ab0a90
#
_entry.id   3b4be57f247fd861f0817095e6ab0a90
#
_cell.length_a   1.000
_cell.length_b   1.000
_cell.length_c   1.000
_cell.angle_alpha   90.00
_cell.angle_beta   90.00
_cell.angle_gamma   90.00
#
_symmetry.space_group_name_H-M   'P 1'
#
loop_
_entity.id
_entity.type
_entity.pdbx_description
1 polymer ?
#
loop_
_entity_poly.entity_id
_entity_poly.type
_entity_poly.pdbx_seq_one_letter_code
_entity_poly.pdbx_strand_id
1 'polypeptide(L)'
;RRTYSLPLYISGGELPSRDSPLEFYDAPQESKDDPNVFVKALSDIDIVLNFSFEYYISYSDAYTTKAEIVLGGRYEDGRLVELKRWGYNKGDVTPSNLNESIKIHLTKGQALFFDLKVTFNRVNASTGNIYFRNFKFETRFTSRANPIYVDAIRPIDVLNRLLKSMNGGNEGIYGEIASGVDERLDNCVILAAESIRGIPQAKLYTSYTKFKNWMETVFGFVPVINGVTVFFKHRDKLFSDNNVKDLNSSFSSFEYKVDSSRIYSLVRVGYDKQDYESMNGRDEFRFTTEYTTGIDITDNVLELISPYRADVYGIEFLSQKRGQDTTDSESDNDVFFVCASTTLHDNGGVQTYKEYRLIRSGWEISGVLDPETMFNTMYWQGGILQANAGYIGMFTKKLSYSSSDGNSDVVVNGIGMKDDFNVESGIITCGDVSFTTYNEDIPPTDDETIKILKDDLVYEGYIKEVSSTIERNEGVKYDLFVRSITKA
;
A
#
# COMPACT_ATOMS: atom_id res chain seq x y z
N ARG A 1 34.42 -32.79 -39.92
CA ARG A 1 33.52 -32.50 -38.77
C ARG A 1 32.73 -31.24 -39.10
N ARG A 2 31.40 -31.32 -39.15
CA ARG A 2 30.53 -30.15 -39.34
C ARG A 2 29.50 -30.14 -38.24
N THR A 3 29.23 -28.95 -37.74
CA THR A 3 28.16 -28.70 -36.74
C THR A 3 27.07 -27.88 -37.41
N TYR A 4 25.84 -28.30 -37.25
CA TYR A 4 24.64 -27.58 -37.69
C TYR A 4 23.90 -27.09 -36.49
N SER A 5 23.41 -25.86 -36.57
CA SER A 5 22.52 -25.26 -35.58
C SER A 5 21.09 -25.30 -36.10
N LEU A 6 20.21 -25.81 -35.30
CA LEU A 6 18.77 -25.88 -35.59
C LEU A 6 18.05 -25.04 -34.54
N PRO A 7 17.50 -23.89 -34.92
CA PRO A 7 16.79 -23.07 -33.95
C PRO A 7 15.51 -23.79 -33.49
N LEU A 8 15.30 -23.78 -32.19
CA LEU A 8 14.10 -24.31 -31.55
C LEU A 8 13.17 -23.15 -31.18
N TYR A 9 11.88 -23.37 -31.27
CA TYR A 9 10.92 -22.38 -30.76
C TYR A 9 9.95 -23.04 -29.78
N ILE A 10 9.43 -22.23 -28.89
CA ILE A 10 8.44 -22.64 -27.92
C ILE A 10 7.08 -22.15 -28.40
N SER A 11 6.11 -23.05 -28.48
CA SER A 11 4.76 -22.73 -28.91
C SER A 11 3.73 -23.23 -27.91
N GLY A 12 2.65 -22.50 -27.79
CA GLY A 12 1.55 -22.79 -26.85
C GLY A 12 1.91 -22.46 -25.41
N GLY A 13 1.07 -21.73 -24.77
CA GLY A 13 1.21 -21.29 -23.39
C GLY A 13 0.39 -20.02 -23.14
N GLU A 14 0.22 -19.69 -21.89
CA GLU A 14 -0.36 -18.42 -21.50
C GLU A 14 0.71 -17.33 -21.64
N LEU A 15 0.43 -16.34 -22.47
CA LEU A 15 1.26 -15.16 -22.61
C LEU A 15 0.91 -14.17 -21.48
N PRO A 16 1.88 -13.44 -20.94
CA PRO A 16 1.62 -12.43 -19.93
C PRO A 16 0.78 -11.30 -20.50
N SER A 17 0.13 -10.55 -19.58
CA SER A 17 -0.62 -9.36 -19.94
C SER A 17 0.26 -8.31 -20.64
N ARG A 18 -0.37 -7.35 -21.30
CA ARG A 18 0.30 -6.29 -22.10
C ARG A 18 1.38 -5.50 -21.39
N ASP A 19 1.36 -5.45 -20.07
CA ASP A 19 2.26 -4.64 -19.24
C ASP A 19 3.46 -5.44 -18.69
N SER A 20 3.75 -6.60 -19.28
CA SER A 20 4.94 -7.37 -18.91
C SER A 20 6.24 -6.66 -19.31
N PRO A 21 7.27 -6.64 -18.45
CA PRO A 21 8.60 -6.17 -18.81
C PRO A 21 9.33 -7.13 -19.78
N LEU A 22 8.68 -8.23 -20.12
CA LEU A 22 9.13 -9.24 -21.07
C LEU A 22 8.13 -9.35 -22.22
N GLU A 23 8.64 -9.38 -23.44
CA GLU A 23 7.90 -9.72 -24.65
C GLU A 23 8.14 -11.20 -24.96
N PHE A 24 7.07 -11.97 -25.13
CA PHE A 24 7.15 -13.40 -25.44
C PHE A 24 6.72 -13.66 -26.87
N TYR A 25 7.41 -14.60 -27.50
CA TYR A 25 7.18 -15.00 -28.87
C TYR A 25 6.78 -16.48 -28.90
N ASP A 26 5.64 -16.79 -29.48
CA ASP A 26 5.05 -18.13 -29.57
C ASP A 26 5.09 -18.74 -30.99
N ALA A 27 5.70 -18.03 -31.93
CA ALA A 27 5.80 -18.44 -33.32
C ALA A 27 7.24 -18.35 -33.85
N PRO A 28 7.60 -19.19 -34.86
CA PRO A 28 8.89 -19.07 -35.53
C PRO A 28 9.04 -17.70 -36.16
N GLN A 29 10.23 -17.12 -36.06
CA GLN A 29 10.55 -15.89 -36.77
C GLN A 29 10.89 -16.16 -38.22
N GLU A 30 10.59 -15.23 -39.12
CA GLU A 30 10.68 -15.43 -40.55
C GLU A 30 12.12 -15.57 -41.11
N SER A 31 13.13 -15.14 -40.36
CA SER A 31 14.52 -15.18 -40.80
C SER A 31 15.19 -16.53 -40.52
N LYS A 32 15.74 -17.15 -41.53
CA LYS A 32 16.48 -18.42 -41.38
C LYS A 32 17.85 -18.26 -40.69
N ASP A 33 18.38 -17.06 -40.64
CA ASP A 33 19.72 -16.79 -40.12
C ASP A 33 19.68 -16.30 -38.68
N ASP A 34 18.50 -15.94 -38.18
CA ASP A 34 18.30 -15.51 -36.81
C ASP A 34 17.77 -16.64 -35.90
N PRO A 35 18.28 -16.77 -34.69
CA PRO A 35 17.72 -17.71 -33.74
C PRO A 35 16.27 -17.36 -33.39
N ASN A 36 15.43 -18.38 -33.23
CA ASN A 36 14.07 -18.18 -32.76
C ASN A 36 14.09 -17.76 -31.27
N VAL A 37 13.93 -16.49 -31.03
CA VAL A 37 13.82 -16.00 -29.67
C VAL A 37 12.45 -16.34 -29.08
N PHE A 38 12.39 -16.69 -27.80
CA PHE A 38 11.13 -16.97 -27.11
C PHE A 38 10.76 -15.89 -26.11
N VAL A 39 11.74 -15.10 -25.65
CA VAL A 39 11.53 -13.98 -24.74
C VAL A 39 12.54 -12.87 -25.03
N LYS A 40 12.09 -11.62 -24.94
CA LYS A 40 12.91 -10.41 -25.06
C LYS A 40 12.63 -9.48 -23.87
N ALA A 41 13.67 -8.94 -23.28
CA ALA A 41 13.56 -7.99 -22.20
C ALA A 41 13.26 -6.57 -22.72
N LEU A 42 12.21 -5.94 -22.19
CA LEU A 42 11.85 -4.56 -22.50
C LEU A 42 12.51 -3.55 -21.53
N SER A 43 13.03 -4.06 -20.42
CA SER A 43 13.83 -3.33 -19.43
C SER A 43 14.88 -4.28 -18.85
N ASP A 44 15.84 -3.75 -18.09
CA ASP A 44 16.78 -4.58 -17.34
C ASP A 44 16.02 -5.38 -16.29
N ILE A 45 16.21 -6.71 -16.25
CA ILE A 45 15.39 -7.59 -15.41
C ILE A 45 16.14 -8.88 -15.05
N ASP A 46 15.93 -9.33 -13.80
CA ASP A 46 16.34 -10.65 -13.36
C ASP A 46 15.18 -11.64 -13.53
N ILE A 47 15.46 -12.74 -14.23
CA ILE A 47 14.48 -13.81 -14.42
C ILE A 47 14.97 -15.13 -13.86
N VAL A 48 14.04 -15.98 -13.46
CA VAL A 48 14.27 -17.40 -13.20
C VAL A 48 13.58 -18.21 -14.27
N LEU A 49 14.37 -18.90 -15.06
CA LEU A 49 13.89 -19.77 -16.13
C LEU A 49 13.87 -21.21 -15.59
N ASN A 50 12.67 -21.75 -15.41
CA ASN A 50 12.44 -23.14 -15.02
C ASN A 50 11.95 -23.91 -16.23
N PHE A 51 12.63 -24.99 -16.58
CA PHE A 51 12.17 -25.87 -17.64
C PHE A 51 12.53 -27.32 -17.39
N SER A 52 11.68 -28.19 -17.87
CA SER A 52 11.91 -29.63 -17.85
C SER A 52 11.38 -30.27 -19.12
N PHE A 53 12.14 -31.18 -19.68
CA PHE A 53 11.70 -32.01 -20.79
C PHE A 53 12.53 -33.27 -20.92
N GLU A 54 11.94 -34.28 -21.51
CA GLU A 54 12.64 -35.48 -21.93
C GLU A 54 13.07 -35.33 -23.38
N TYR A 55 14.29 -35.71 -23.68
CA TYR A 55 14.78 -35.75 -25.04
C TYR A 55 15.58 -37.01 -25.32
N TYR A 56 15.44 -37.52 -26.50
CA TYR A 56 16.31 -38.59 -26.99
C TYR A 56 16.56 -38.43 -28.46
N ILE A 57 17.72 -38.93 -28.92
CA ILE A 57 18.16 -38.84 -30.30
C ILE A 57 18.28 -40.24 -30.83
N SER A 58 17.52 -40.55 -31.88
CA SER A 58 17.60 -41.82 -32.61
C SER A 58 18.48 -41.62 -33.82
N TYR A 59 19.57 -42.32 -33.89
CA TYR A 59 20.49 -42.30 -35.04
C TYR A 59 20.32 -43.51 -35.89
N SER A 60 20.21 -43.29 -37.21
CA SER A 60 20.20 -44.34 -38.21
C SER A 60 21.61 -44.68 -38.72
N ASP A 61 22.65 -43.92 -38.37
CA ASP A 61 24.00 -44.14 -38.82
C ASP A 61 25.13 -43.88 -37.80
N ALA A 62 26.34 -44.28 -38.20
CA ALA A 62 27.54 -44.22 -37.39
C ALA A 62 28.23 -42.84 -37.33
N TYR A 63 27.70 -41.83 -38.02
CA TYR A 63 28.42 -40.57 -38.28
C TYR A 63 28.04 -39.40 -37.41
N THR A 64 26.90 -39.44 -36.72
CA THR A 64 26.54 -38.43 -35.72
C THR A 64 27.34 -38.67 -34.45
N THR A 65 28.06 -37.68 -33.99
CA THR A 65 28.97 -37.82 -32.84
C THR A 65 28.46 -37.14 -31.61
N LYS A 66 27.68 -36.08 -31.76
CA LYS A 66 27.22 -35.29 -30.64
C LYS A 66 25.99 -34.48 -31.01
N ALA A 67 25.08 -34.35 -30.07
CA ALA A 67 24.01 -33.37 -30.11
C ALA A 67 24.00 -32.58 -28.80
N GLU A 68 23.75 -31.30 -28.86
CA GLU A 68 23.79 -30.40 -27.74
C GLU A 68 22.62 -29.41 -27.83
N ILE A 69 21.93 -29.24 -26.74
CA ILE A 69 20.96 -28.17 -26.55
C ILE A 69 21.69 -26.97 -25.98
N VAL A 70 21.49 -25.80 -26.54
CA VAL A 70 22.15 -24.57 -26.14
C VAL A 70 21.09 -23.54 -25.80
N LEU A 71 21.15 -22.98 -24.62
CA LEU A 71 20.46 -21.75 -24.28
C LEU A 71 21.39 -20.59 -24.61
N GLY A 72 20.93 -19.69 -25.44
CA GLY A 72 21.69 -18.51 -25.87
C GLY A 72 20.97 -17.22 -25.60
N GLY A 73 21.74 -16.14 -25.53
CA GLY A 73 21.26 -14.76 -25.47
C GLY A 73 21.60 -14.05 -26.81
N ARG A 74 20.68 -13.22 -27.30
CA ARG A 74 20.86 -12.29 -28.39
C ARG A 74 20.79 -10.87 -27.88
N TYR A 75 21.81 -10.08 -28.12
CA TYR A 75 21.82 -8.67 -27.81
C TYR A 75 21.13 -7.83 -28.90
N GLU A 76 20.77 -6.60 -28.59
CA GLU A 76 20.11 -5.69 -29.52
C GLU A 76 20.97 -5.40 -30.78
N ASP A 77 22.29 -5.42 -30.63
CA ASP A 77 23.26 -5.29 -31.72
C ASP A 77 23.37 -6.57 -32.63
N GLY A 78 22.57 -7.60 -32.34
CA GLY A 78 22.57 -8.89 -33.06
C GLY A 78 23.63 -9.86 -32.57
N ARG A 79 24.50 -9.51 -31.64
CA ARG A 79 25.54 -10.40 -31.09
C ARG A 79 24.90 -11.53 -30.31
N LEU A 80 25.34 -12.77 -30.58
CA LEU A 80 24.90 -13.96 -29.89
C LEU A 80 25.91 -14.37 -28.81
N VAL A 81 25.41 -14.82 -27.70
CA VAL A 81 26.21 -15.37 -26.58
C VAL A 81 25.59 -16.68 -26.13
N GLU A 82 26.44 -17.65 -25.86
CA GLU A 82 26.02 -18.92 -25.25
C GLU A 82 25.98 -18.75 -23.72
N LEU A 83 24.84 -19.06 -23.15
CA LEU A 83 24.64 -18.97 -21.69
C LEU A 83 24.85 -20.31 -21.01
N LYS A 84 24.29 -21.38 -21.60
CA LYS A 84 24.41 -22.74 -21.07
C LYS A 84 24.26 -23.78 -22.13
N ARG A 85 24.88 -24.97 -21.95
CA ARG A 85 24.90 -26.07 -22.88
C ARG A 85 24.70 -27.40 -22.18
N TRP A 86 23.89 -28.26 -22.75
CA TRP A 86 23.66 -29.64 -22.34
C TRP A 86 23.97 -30.58 -23.49
N GLY A 87 24.81 -31.57 -23.24
CA GLY A 87 25.26 -32.50 -24.26
C GLY A 87 24.61 -33.85 -24.11
N TYR A 88 24.35 -34.48 -25.26
CA TYR A 88 23.95 -35.87 -25.39
C TYR A 88 25.04 -36.62 -26.14
N ASN A 89 25.51 -37.76 -25.58
CA ASN A 89 26.56 -38.55 -26.18
C ASN A 89 25.98 -39.74 -26.93
N LYS A 90 26.69 -40.12 -27.99
CA LYS A 90 26.33 -41.32 -28.77
C LYS A 90 26.41 -42.56 -27.85
N GLY A 91 25.33 -43.33 -27.81
CA GLY A 91 25.25 -44.55 -26.99
C GLY A 91 24.24 -44.47 -25.84
N ASP A 92 23.79 -43.28 -25.51
CA ASP A 92 22.68 -43.11 -24.52
C ASP A 92 21.38 -43.56 -25.20
N VAL A 93 20.87 -44.72 -24.78
CA VAL A 93 19.68 -45.37 -25.40
C VAL A 93 18.38 -44.96 -24.68
N THR A 94 18.48 -44.31 -23.53
CA THR A 94 17.34 -43.89 -22.75
C THR A 94 17.10 -42.38 -22.91
N PRO A 95 15.84 -41.92 -22.90
CA PRO A 95 15.55 -40.50 -22.87
C PRO A 95 16.29 -39.81 -21.73
N SER A 96 16.98 -38.73 -22.03
CA SER A 96 17.60 -37.88 -21.02
C SER A 96 16.59 -36.90 -20.51
N ASN A 97 16.48 -36.79 -19.18
CA ASN A 97 15.64 -35.81 -18.51
C ASN A 97 16.48 -34.57 -18.25
N LEU A 98 16.04 -33.45 -18.77
CA LEU A 98 16.57 -32.15 -18.46
C LEU A 98 15.59 -31.44 -17.53
N ASN A 99 16.04 -31.07 -16.35
CA ASN A 99 15.27 -30.31 -15.37
C ASN A 99 16.15 -29.24 -14.76
N GLU A 100 15.90 -28.00 -15.12
CA GLU A 100 16.78 -26.88 -14.82
C GLU A 100 16.01 -25.69 -14.25
N SER A 101 16.68 -25.00 -13.36
CA SER A 101 16.28 -23.69 -12.84
C SER A 101 17.47 -22.74 -12.94
N ILE A 102 17.35 -21.73 -13.81
CA ILE A 102 18.47 -20.84 -14.13
C ILE A 102 18.07 -19.39 -13.85
N LYS A 103 18.89 -18.72 -13.03
CA LYS A 103 18.77 -17.27 -12.85
C LYS A 103 19.58 -16.57 -13.94
N ILE A 104 18.96 -15.64 -14.63
CA ILE A 104 19.54 -14.90 -15.75
C ILE A 104 19.22 -13.42 -15.57
N HIS A 105 20.25 -12.59 -15.63
CA HIS A 105 20.08 -11.15 -15.75
C HIS A 105 19.99 -10.80 -17.24
N LEU A 106 18.92 -10.13 -17.65
CA LEU A 106 18.71 -9.64 -19.02
C LEU A 106 18.78 -8.12 -19.01
N THR A 107 19.57 -7.58 -19.92
CA THR A 107 19.55 -6.15 -20.19
C THR A 107 18.46 -5.82 -21.21
N LYS A 108 17.99 -4.56 -21.20
CA LYS A 108 16.99 -4.08 -22.16
C LYS A 108 17.39 -4.44 -23.60
N GLY A 109 16.44 -4.98 -24.36
CA GLY A 109 16.64 -5.43 -25.73
C GLY A 109 17.28 -6.81 -25.88
N GLN A 110 17.81 -7.39 -24.82
CA GLN A 110 18.36 -8.75 -24.84
C GLN A 110 17.24 -9.79 -24.93
N ALA A 111 17.43 -10.81 -25.77
CA ALA A 111 16.48 -11.89 -25.98
C ALA A 111 17.13 -13.26 -25.74
N LEU A 112 16.31 -14.26 -25.40
CA LEU A 112 16.74 -15.64 -25.20
C LEU A 112 16.23 -16.56 -26.31
N PHE A 113 17.03 -17.55 -26.63
CA PHE A 113 16.69 -18.57 -27.60
C PHE A 113 17.27 -19.95 -27.23
N PHE A 114 16.69 -20.99 -27.78
CA PHE A 114 17.24 -22.32 -27.70
C PHE A 114 17.70 -22.77 -29.09
N ASP A 115 18.88 -23.37 -29.16
CA ASP A 115 19.44 -24.02 -30.33
C ASP A 115 19.73 -25.49 -30.06
N LEU A 116 19.53 -26.31 -31.07
CA LEU A 116 20.03 -27.66 -31.10
C LEU A 116 21.24 -27.72 -32.01
N LYS A 117 22.42 -28.00 -31.47
CA LYS A 117 23.66 -28.18 -32.25
C LYS A 117 23.96 -29.65 -32.43
N VAL A 118 23.98 -30.07 -33.70
CA VAL A 118 24.31 -31.47 -34.09
C VAL A 118 25.62 -31.51 -34.83
N THR A 119 26.54 -32.37 -34.38
CA THR A 119 27.88 -32.53 -34.95
C THR A 119 28.00 -33.87 -35.69
N PHE A 120 28.42 -33.83 -36.94
CA PHE A 120 28.64 -34.98 -37.78
C PHE A 120 30.12 -35.14 -38.14
N ASN A 121 30.59 -36.39 -38.26
CA ASN A 121 31.95 -36.69 -38.72
C ASN A 121 32.11 -36.73 -40.26
N ARG A 122 31.02 -36.87 -41.01
CA ARG A 122 30.98 -36.86 -42.46
C ARG A 122 29.88 -35.98 -43.01
N VAL A 123 30.06 -35.53 -44.29
CA VAL A 123 29.26 -34.46 -44.88
C VAL A 123 27.98 -34.97 -45.56
N ASN A 124 27.87 -36.25 -45.87
CA ASN A 124 26.85 -36.73 -46.84
C ASN A 124 25.93 -37.84 -46.34
N ALA A 125 25.81 -38.06 -45.09
CA ALA A 125 24.89 -39.09 -44.61
C ALA A 125 24.40 -38.83 -43.21
N SER A 126 23.14 -38.66 -43.07
CA SER A 126 22.41 -39.30 -42.00
C SER A 126 21.07 -38.65 -41.72
N THR A 127 20.10 -39.44 -41.54
CA THR A 127 18.83 -39.11 -40.94
C THR A 127 18.90 -39.47 -39.46
N GLY A 128 18.67 -38.49 -38.64
CA GLY A 128 18.43 -38.68 -37.18
C GLY A 128 17.13 -38.02 -36.81
N ASN A 129 16.40 -38.65 -35.94
CA ASN A 129 15.21 -38.07 -35.34
C ASN A 129 15.50 -37.65 -33.90
N ILE A 130 15.07 -36.47 -33.57
CA ILE A 130 15.14 -35.94 -32.19
C ILE A 130 13.73 -35.80 -31.67
N TYR A 131 13.51 -36.35 -30.50
CA TYR A 131 12.22 -36.39 -29.86
C TYR A 131 12.28 -35.61 -28.58
N PHE A 132 11.34 -34.68 -28.42
CA PHE A 132 11.10 -33.97 -27.19
C PHE A 132 9.74 -34.37 -26.60
N ARG A 133 9.68 -34.66 -25.32
CA ARG A 133 8.45 -35.05 -24.60
C ARG A 133 8.36 -34.35 -23.27
N ASN A 134 7.14 -34.27 -22.76
CA ASN A 134 6.85 -33.79 -21.39
C ASN A 134 7.45 -32.40 -21.11
N PHE A 135 7.33 -31.51 -22.09
CA PHE A 135 7.88 -30.18 -21.99
C PHE A 135 7.08 -29.35 -21.03
N LYS A 136 7.80 -28.75 -20.03
CA LYS A 136 7.30 -27.73 -19.12
C LYS A 136 8.25 -26.58 -19.15
N PHE A 137 7.71 -25.39 -19.24
CA PHE A 137 8.47 -24.17 -19.31
C PHE A 137 7.78 -23.08 -18.48
N GLU A 138 8.51 -22.41 -17.60
CA GLU A 138 8.03 -21.35 -16.76
C GLU A 138 9.10 -20.28 -16.64
N THR A 139 8.72 -19.03 -16.87
CA THR A 139 9.56 -17.88 -16.59
C THR A 139 8.98 -17.15 -15.40
N ARG A 140 9.77 -17.05 -14.34
CA ARG A 140 9.45 -16.23 -13.16
C ARG A 140 10.32 -15.00 -13.16
N PHE A 141 9.72 -13.88 -12.86
CA PHE A 141 10.44 -12.63 -12.72
C PHE A 141 9.73 -11.75 -11.67
N THR A 142 10.52 -10.91 -11.03
CA THR A 142 9.96 -9.85 -10.19
C THR A 142 9.85 -8.62 -11.09
N SER A 143 8.62 -8.20 -11.38
CA SER A 143 8.39 -6.97 -12.12
C SER A 143 8.63 -5.82 -11.16
N ARG A 144 9.81 -5.21 -11.22
CA ARG A 144 10.09 -3.94 -10.58
C ARG A 144 10.28 -2.91 -11.69
N ALA A 145 9.48 -1.86 -11.67
CA ALA A 145 9.81 -0.69 -12.44
C ALA A 145 11.14 -0.11 -11.94
N ASN A 146 11.94 0.48 -12.84
CA ASN A 146 13.11 1.22 -12.42
C ASN A 146 12.68 2.34 -11.45
N PRO A 147 13.48 2.64 -10.41
CA PRO A 147 13.20 3.74 -9.51
C PRO A 147 12.94 5.02 -10.31
N ILE A 148 11.88 5.71 -9.97
CA ILE A 148 11.52 6.99 -10.57
C ILE A 148 11.59 8.11 -9.53
N TYR A 149 11.97 9.31 -9.98
CA TYR A 149 11.89 10.51 -9.17
C TYR A 149 10.49 11.11 -9.33
N VAL A 150 9.84 11.38 -8.21
CA VAL A 150 8.51 11.96 -8.16
C VAL A 150 8.55 13.19 -7.26
N ASP A 151 8.01 14.29 -7.75
CA ASP A 151 7.83 15.50 -6.93
C ASP A 151 6.79 15.21 -5.84
N ALA A 152 7.15 15.50 -4.60
CA ALA A 152 6.35 15.24 -3.43
C ALA A 152 6.18 16.49 -2.57
N ILE A 153 5.11 16.56 -1.80
CA ILE A 153 4.75 17.71 -0.98
C ILE A 153 4.55 17.25 0.45
N ARG A 154 5.10 17.96 1.42
CA ARG A 154 4.87 17.66 2.84
C ARG A 154 3.42 18.02 3.23
N PRO A 155 2.80 17.26 4.15
CA PRO A 155 1.45 17.55 4.64
C PRO A 155 1.26 18.99 5.11
N ILE A 156 2.25 19.55 5.84
CA ILE A 156 2.19 20.93 6.33
C ILE A 156 2.15 21.97 5.21
N ASP A 157 2.85 21.73 4.10
CA ASP A 157 2.86 22.64 2.96
C ASP A 157 1.53 22.60 2.20
N VAL A 158 0.91 21.41 2.10
CA VAL A 158 -0.44 21.25 1.55
C VAL A 158 -1.45 21.98 2.42
N LEU A 159 -1.41 21.79 3.75
CA LEU A 159 -2.31 22.47 4.69
C LEU A 159 -2.23 23.99 4.53
N ASN A 160 -1.01 24.56 4.59
CA ASN A 160 -0.83 26.01 4.49
C ASN A 160 -1.29 26.55 3.12
N ARG A 161 -1.07 25.79 2.04
CA ARG A 161 -1.57 26.18 0.71
C ARG A 161 -3.08 26.21 0.64
N LEU A 162 -3.74 25.22 1.26
CA LEU A 162 -5.21 25.14 1.32
C LEU A 162 -5.77 26.30 2.16
N LEU A 163 -5.21 26.58 3.33
CA LEU A 163 -5.63 27.67 4.20
C LEU A 163 -5.46 29.03 3.51
N LYS A 164 -4.34 29.26 2.83
CA LYS A 164 -4.13 30.45 2.01
C LYS A 164 -5.17 30.59 0.90
N SER A 165 -5.53 29.50 0.23
CA SER A 165 -6.58 29.49 -0.80
C SER A 165 -7.93 29.85 -0.21
N MET A 166 -8.27 29.31 0.98
CA MET A 166 -9.53 29.64 1.69
C MET A 166 -9.59 31.11 2.13
N ASN A 167 -8.43 31.71 2.41
CA ASN A 167 -8.32 33.14 2.76
C ASN A 167 -8.20 34.05 1.52
N GLY A 168 -8.76 33.64 0.39
CA GLY A 168 -8.74 34.42 -0.84
C GLY A 168 -7.36 34.63 -1.45
N GLY A 169 -6.41 33.76 -1.15
CA GLY A 169 -5.01 33.86 -1.60
C GLY A 169 -4.10 34.71 -0.70
N ASN A 170 -4.63 35.25 0.42
CA ASN A 170 -3.89 36.07 1.34
C ASN A 170 -3.24 35.23 2.46
N GLU A 171 -2.13 35.72 3.00
CA GLU A 171 -1.56 35.23 4.27
C GLU A 171 -2.46 35.65 5.45
N GLY A 172 -2.26 35.06 6.62
CA GLY A 172 -2.97 35.44 7.86
C GLY A 172 -3.67 34.30 8.57
N ILE A 173 -3.81 33.13 7.92
CA ILE A 173 -4.24 31.88 8.55
C ILE A 173 -3.12 30.87 8.38
N TYR A 174 -2.73 30.21 9.45
CA TYR A 174 -1.57 29.33 9.49
C TYR A 174 -1.98 27.92 9.93
N GLY A 175 -1.36 26.91 9.33
CA GLY A 175 -1.52 25.53 9.71
C GLY A 175 -0.33 25.02 10.49
N GLU A 176 -0.60 24.22 11.50
CA GLU A 176 0.41 23.49 12.26
C GLU A 176 -0.04 22.03 12.41
N ILE A 177 0.92 21.12 12.49
CA ILE A 177 0.68 19.69 12.72
C ILE A 177 1.59 19.25 13.86
N ALA A 178 1.01 18.62 14.89
CA ALA A 178 1.79 18.09 16.00
C ALA A 178 2.76 17.01 15.51
N SER A 179 4.04 17.17 15.82
CA SER A 179 5.11 16.24 15.48
C SER A 179 5.47 15.33 16.67
N GLY A 180 6.15 14.19 16.38
CA GLY A 180 6.59 13.25 17.41
C GLY A 180 5.48 12.44 18.07
N VAL A 181 4.27 12.42 17.49
CA VAL A 181 3.11 11.66 17.97
C VAL A 181 2.84 10.44 17.14
N ASP A 182 2.90 10.57 15.83
CA ASP A 182 2.82 9.46 14.86
C ASP A 182 4.00 9.54 13.91
N GLU A 183 4.91 8.59 14.02
CA GLU A 183 6.12 8.49 13.21
C GLU A 183 5.82 8.37 11.71
N ARG A 184 4.69 7.73 11.35
CA ARG A 184 4.26 7.61 9.95
C ARG A 184 3.95 8.98 9.37
N LEU A 185 3.27 9.84 10.13
CA LEU A 185 2.91 11.20 9.72
C LEU A 185 4.15 12.10 9.63
N ASP A 186 5.07 11.98 10.58
CA ASP A 186 6.32 12.76 10.60
C ASP A 186 7.18 12.48 9.36
N ASN A 187 7.11 11.25 8.81
CA ASN A 187 7.85 10.82 7.62
C ASN A 187 6.96 10.71 6.37
N CYS A 188 5.80 11.35 6.37
CA CYS A 188 4.84 11.28 5.28
C CYS A 188 5.06 12.37 4.24
N VAL A 189 4.83 12.02 2.97
CA VAL A 189 4.68 12.96 1.86
C VAL A 189 3.46 12.62 1.02
N ILE A 190 2.94 13.65 0.35
CA ILE A 190 1.78 13.57 -0.54
C ILE A 190 2.26 13.66 -1.98
N LEU A 191 1.72 12.80 -2.83
CA LEU A 191 2.04 12.69 -4.25
C LEU A 191 0.78 12.97 -5.08
N ALA A 192 0.91 13.81 -6.09
CA ALA A 192 -0.13 13.92 -7.11
C ALA A 192 -0.01 12.77 -8.11
N ALA A 193 -1.12 12.20 -8.57
CA ALA A 193 -1.12 11.19 -9.62
C ALA A 193 -0.40 11.67 -10.89
N GLU A 194 -0.64 12.91 -11.31
CA GLU A 194 0.09 13.55 -12.43
C GLU A 194 1.61 13.59 -12.22
N SER A 195 2.06 13.79 -10.97
CA SER A 195 3.49 13.79 -10.62
C SER A 195 4.10 12.38 -10.77
N ILE A 196 3.37 11.37 -10.33
CA ILE A 196 3.78 9.96 -10.50
C ILE A 196 3.91 9.62 -11.99
N ARG A 197 2.99 10.09 -12.82
CA ARG A 197 3.04 9.94 -14.28
C ARG A 197 4.12 10.78 -14.97
N GLY A 198 4.75 11.70 -14.26
CA GLY A 198 5.76 12.60 -14.80
C GLY A 198 5.19 13.68 -15.72
N ILE A 199 3.94 14.07 -15.53
CA ILE A 199 3.30 15.15 -16.28
C ILE A 199 3.95 16.49 -15.88
N PRO A 200 4.43 17.31 -16.83
CA PRO A 200 4.99 18.62 -16.52
C PRO A 200 3.97 19.52 -15.82
N GLN A 201 4.40 20.24 -14.78
CA GLN A 201 3.54 21.12 -13.99
C GLN A 201 2.35 20.39 -13.33
N ALA A 202 2.59 19.17 -12.87
CA ALA A 202 1.63 18.34 -12.18
C ALA A 202 0.84 19.10 -11.10
N LYS A 203 -0.45 18.84 -11.01
CA LYS A 203 -1.37 19.49 -10.08
C LYS A 203 -1.84 18.50 -9.03
N LEU A 204 -1.99 19.00 -7.80
CA LEU A 204 -2.59 18.26 -6.71
C LEU A 204 -4.08 18.63 -6.60
N TYR A 205 -4.97 17.68 -6.90
CA TYR A 205 -6.43 17.88 -6.88
C TYR A 205 -6.98 17.53 -5.49
N THR A 206 -6.97 18.52 -4.61
CA THR A 206 -7.45 18.33 -3.24
C THR A 206 -8.22 19.53 -2.71
N SER A 207 -8.85 19.35 -1.54
CA SER A 207 -9.55 20.38 -0.79
C SER A 207 -9.22 20.24 0.70
N TYR A 208 -9.51 21.28 1.48
CA TYR A 208 -9.36 21.22 2.94
C TYR A 208 -10.17 20.08 3.57
N THR A 209 -11.38 19.82 3.09
CA THR A 209 -12.19 18.70 3.57
C THR A 209 -11.55 17.35 3.30
N LYS A 210 -11.01 17.12 2.08
CA LYS A 210 -10.30 15.89 1.77
C LYS A 210 -9.04 15.74 2.65
N PHE A 211 -8.25 16.81 2.79
CA PHE A 211 -7.07 16.81 3.64
C PHE A 211 -7.41 16.51 5.11
N LYS A 212 -8.42 17.20 5.66
CA LYS A 212 -8.91 16.96 7.02
C LYS A 212 -9.35 15.49 7.20
N ASN A 213 -10.20 14.99 6.31
CA ASN A 213 -10.69 13.61 6.40
C ASN A 213 -9.56 12.58 6.30
N TRP A 214 -8.56 12.82 5.47
CA TRP A 214 -7.37 11.98 5.40
C TRP A 214 -6.59 11.97 6.72
N MET A 215 -6.33 13.14 7.32
CA MET A 215 -5.65 13.27 8.61
C MET A 215 -6.41 12.58 9.74
N GLU A 216 -7.73 12.75 9.77
CA GLU A 216 -8.59 12.10 10.77
C GLU A 216 -8.62 10.58 10.60
N THR A 217 -8.80 10.12 9.37
CA THR A 217 -8.96 8.69 9.08
C THR A 217 -7.65 7.92 9.28
N VAL A 218 -6.56 8.38 8.67
CA VAL A 218 -5.31 7.60 8.61
C VAL A 218 -4.50 7.72 9.90
N PHE A 219 -4.48 8.91 10.50
CA PHE A 219 -3.61 9.21 11.63
C PHE A 219 -4.35 9.57 12.93
N GLY A 220 -5.68 9.71 12.88
CA GLY A 220 -6.46 10.11 14.05
C GLY A 220 -6.28 11.59 14.46
N PHE A 221 -5.76 12.44 13.55
CA PHE A 221 -5.51 13.86 13.82
C PHE A 221 -6.70 14.72 13.45
N VAL A 222 -7.13 15.57 14.37
CA VAL A 222 -8.25 16.48 14.20
C VAL A 222 -7.81 17.94 14.31
N PRO A 223 -8.44 18.87 13.57
CA PRO A 223 -8.10 20.28 13.63
C PRO A 223 -8.66 20.93 14.91
N VAL A 224 -7.83 21.69 15.56
CA VAL A 224 -8.20 22.61 16.67
C VAL A 224 -7.88 24.03 16.20
N ILE A 225 -8.85 24.94 16.29
CA ILE A 225 -8.68 26.32 15.87
C ILE A 225 -8.33 27.16 17.09
N ASN A 226 -7.19 27.85 17.03
CA ASN A 226 -6.77 28.80 18.04
C ASN A 226 -6.40 30.13 17.37
N GLY A 227 -7.29 31.11 17.46
CA GLY A 227 -7.13 32.39 16.78
C GLY A 227 -7.03 32.22 15.27
N VAL A 228 -5.87 32.52 14.72
CA VAL A 228 -5.58 32.41 13.27
C VAL A 228 -4.85 31.11 12.90
N THR A 229 -4.65 30.22 13.86
CA THR A 229 -3.91 28.97 13.65
C THR A 229 -4.88 27.79 13.64
N VAL A 230 -4.75 26.94 12.61
CA VAL A 230 -5.40 25.63 12.53
C VAL A 230 -4.36 24.58 12.89
N PHE A 231 -4.50 24.02 14.09
CA PHE A 231 -3.54 23.07 14.64
C PHE A 231 -4.11 21.64 14.63
N PHE A 232 -3.46 20.72 13.91
CA PHE A 232 -3.84 19.32 13.91
C PHE A 232 -3.20 18.59 15.07
N LYS A 233 -4.04 18.08 15.99
CA LYS A 233 -3.64 17.25 17.14
C LYS A 233 -4.22 15.84 17.00
N HIS A 234 -3.51 14.84 17.52
CA HIS A 234 -4.09 13.52 17.69
C HIS A 234 -5.26 13.56 18.68
N ARG A 235 -6.35 12.83 18.37
CA ARG A 235 -7.56 12.80 19.21
C ARG A 235 -7.29 12.49 20.67
N ASP A 236 -6.38 11.55 20.95
CA ASP A 236 -6.01 11.16 22.31
C ASP A 236 -5.30 12.27 23.10
N LYS A 237 -4.89 13.35 22.42
CA LYS A 237 -4.25 14.52 23.03
C LYS A 237 -5.16 15.75 23.08
N LEU A 238 -6.44 15.59 22.75
CA LEU A 238 -7.40 16.69 22.85
C LEU A 238 -7.72 17.04 24.29
N PHE A 239 -7.69 16.05 25.15
CA PHE A 239 -8.05 16.19 26.55
C PHE A 239 -6.83 15.97 27.45
N SER A 240 -6.80 16.66 28.57
CA SER A 240 -5.73 16.60 29.56
C SER A 240 -6.28 16.14 30.91
N ASP A 241 -5.58 15.19 31.53
CA ASP A 241 -5.90 14.72 32.89
C ASP A 241 -5.18 15.51 33.97
N ASN A 242 -4.49 16.57 33.62
CA ASN A 242 -3.55 17.23 34.52
C ASN A 242 -4.24 18.07 35.62
N ASN A 243 -5.46 18.55 35.38
CA ASN A 243 -6.21 19.38 36.32
C ASN A 243 -7.62 18.82 36.48
N VAL A 244 -7.91 18.27 37.64
CA VAL A 244 -9.26 17.81 37.98
C VAL A 244 -9.91 18.86 38.86
N LYS A 245 -10.97 19.50 38.37
CA LYS A 245 -11.77 20.44 39.14
C LYS A 245 -12.98 19.72 39.73
N ASP A 246 -13.06 19.72 41.05
CA ASP A 246 -14.19 19.16 41.79
C ASP A 246 -15.28 20.23 41.96
N LEU A 247 -16.44 19.99 41.34
CA LEU A 247 -17.60 20.86 41.42
C LEU A 247 -18.71 20.26 42.29
N ASN A 248 -18.34 19.61 43.40
CA ASN A 248 -19.28 18.98 44.34
C ASN A 248 -20.14 20.00 45.11
N SER A 249 -20.15 21.27 44.77
CA SER A 249 -21.09 22.27 45.25
C SER A 249 -22.51 22.04 44.69
N SER A 250 -23.50 22.64 45.30
CA SER A 250 -24.89 22.54 44.90
C SER A 250 -25.06 22.85 43.39
N PHE A 251 -25.53 21.90 42.67
CA PHE A 251 -25.88 22.05 41.28
C PHE A 251 -27.36 21.68 41.04
N SER A 252 -27.92 22.19 39.96
CA SER A 252 -29.30 21.96 39.54
C SER A 252 -29.34 21.43 38.10
N SER A 253 -30.50 21.01 37.69
CA SER A 253 -30.75 20.61 36.28
C SER A 253 -29.79 19.52 35.76
N PHE A 254 -29.42 18.55 36.63
CA PHE A 254 -28.57 17.44 36.23
C PHE A 254 -29.27 16.50 35.26
N GLU A 255 -28.64 16.26 34.12
CA GLU A 255 -29.09 15.33 33.12
C GLU A 255 -27.91 14.47 32.62
N TYR A 256 -28.06 13.15 32.63
CA TYR A 256 -27.14 12.22 31.94
C TYR A 256 -27.85 11.65 30.72
N LYS A 257 -27.18 11.70 29.59
CA LYS A 257 -27.71 11.24 28.31
C LYS A 257 -26.67 10.42 27.58
N VAL A 258 -27.08 9.29 27.01
CA VAL A 258 -26.26 8.54 26.05
C VAL A 258 -26.49 9.10 24.65
N ASP A 259 -25.42 9.51 23.99
CA ASP A 259 -25.45 9.97 22.61
C ASP A 259 -25.36 8.79 21.67
N SER A 260 -26.51 8.34 21.17
CA SER A 260 -26.59 7.21 20.24
C SER A 260 -25.92 7.47 18.89
N SER A 261 -25.65 8.71 18.53
CA SER A 261 -24.95 9.05 17.28
C SER A 261 -23.47 8.65 17.31
N ARG A 262 -22.93 8.41 18.51
CA ARG A 262 -21.55 7.92 18.74
C ARG A 262 -21.43 6.42 18.92
N ILE A 263 -22.52 5.69 18.73
CA ILE A 263 -22.57 4.22 18.81
C ILE A 263 -22.71 3.66 17.41
N TYR A 264 -21.87 2.72 17.06
CA TYR A 264 -21.79 2.13 15.74
C TYR A 264 -21.90 0.61 15.82
N SER A 265 -22.67 0.03 14.90
CA SER A 265 -22.80 -1.43 14.74
C SER A 265 -21.69 -1.99 13.84
N LEU A 266 -21.18 -1.16 12.93
CA LEU A 266 -20.20 -1.54 11.94
C LEU A 266 -19.08 -0.48 11.86
N VAL A 267 -17.86 -0.94 11.63
CA VAL A 267 -16.71 -0.09 11.29
C VAL A 267 -16.18 -0.52 9.94
N ARG A 268 -16.15 0.40 8.98
CA ARG A 268 -15.57 0.19 7.65
C ARG A 268 -14.28 0.99 7.54
N VAL A 269 -13.19 0.31 7.15
CA VAL A 269 -11.86 0.91 7.12
C VAL A 269 -11.16 0.64 5.79
N GLY A 270 -10.44 1.62 5.25
CA GLY A 270 -9.66 1.48 4.02
C GLY A 270 -9.58 2.71 3.15
N TYR A 271 -9.60 2.49 1.86
CA TYR A 271 -9.53 3.51 0.81
C TYR A 271 -10.69 3.35 -0.16
N ASP A 272 -11.02 4.42 -0.88
CA ASP A 272 -12.01 4.36 -1.95
C ASP A 272 -11.59 3.33 -3.02
N LYS A 273 -12.53 2.50 -3.43
CA LYS A 273 -12.32 1.50 -4.48
C LYS A 273 -12.00 2.18 -5.81
N GLN A 274 -11.04 1.61 -6.51
CA GLN A 274 -10.70 1.99 -7.88
C GLN A 274 -10.74 0.77 -8.79
N ASP A 275 -11.29 0.93 -9.96
CA ASP A 275 -11.32 -0.11 -10.98
C ASP A 275 -10.06 -0.02 -11.85
N TYR A 276 -9.15 -0.96 -11.66
CA TYR A 276 -7.97 -1.12 -12.51
C TYR A 276 -8.24 -2.20 -13.57
N GLU A 277 -9.03 -1.88 -14.58
CA GLU A 277 -9.46 -2.84 -15.62
C GLU A 277 -8.30 -3.56 -16.35
N SER A 278 -7.11 -2.99 -16.36
CA SER A 278 -5.96 -3.52 -17.08
C SER A 278 -4.99 -4.34 -16.22
N MET A 279 -5.30 -4.61 -14.95
CA MET A 279 -4.38 -5.24 -14.02
C MET A 279 -4.77 -6.67 -13.68
N ASN A 280 -4.86 -7.55 -14.68
CA ASN A 280 -5.10 -8.97 -14.46
C ASN A 280 -4.15 -9.56 -13.42
N GLY A 281 -4.70 -10.19 -12.38
CA GLY A 281 -3.98 -10.80 -11.28
C GLY A 281 -3.52 -9.83 -10.18
N ARG A 282 -3.95 -8.56 -10.23
CA ARG A 282 -3.65 -7.55 -9.21
C ARG A 282 -4.90 -7.00 -8.52
N ASP A 283 -6.05 -7.45 -8.89
CA ASP A 283 -7.37 -7.21 -8.26
C ASP A 283 -7.51 -7.88 -6.88
N GLU A 284 -6.44 -8.45 -6.37
CA GLU A 284 -6.38 -9.12 -5.06
C GLU A 284 -6.26 -8.15 -3.88
N PHE A 285 -6.24 -6.82 -4.14
CA PHE A 285 -6.09 -5.83 -3.10
C PHE A 285 -7.40 -5.48 -2.43
N ARG A 286 -7.31 -5.41 -1.12
CA ARG A 286 -8.39 -4.88 -0.32
C ARG A 286 -8.35 -3.39 -0.35
N PHE A 287 -9.44 -2.82 -0.80
CA PHE A 287 -9.68 -1.40 -0.61
C PHE A 287 -10.35 -1.15 0.74
N THR A 288 -11.29 -1.98 1.13
CA THR A 288 -12.03 -1.83 2.38
C THR A 288 -12.18 -3.14 3.13
N THR A 289 -12.20 -3.04 4.46
CA THR A 289 -12.54 -4.14 5.37
C THR A 289 -13.61 -3.66 6.34
N GLU A 290 -14.57 -4.53 6.61
CA GLU A 290 -15.66 -4.28 7.53
C GLU A 290 -15.51 -5.12 8.79
N TYR A 291 -15.80 -4.49 9.92
CA TYR A 291 -15.79 -5.10 11.23
C TYR A 291 -17.11 -4.86 11.94
N THR A 292 -17.68 -5.88 12.54
CA THR A 292 -18.85 -5.73 13.42
C THR A 292 -18.41 -5.47 14.85
N THR A 293 -19.16 -4.62 15.53
CA THR A 293 -18.95 -4.30 16.96
C THR A 293 -19.71 -5.24 17.90
N GLY A 294 -20.65 -6.02 17.34
CA GLY A 294 -21.60 -6.82 18.14
C GLY A 294 -22.74 -6.00 18.74
N ILE A 295 -22.85 -4.72 18.40
CA ILE A 295 -23.94 -3.83 18.84
C ILE A 295 -25.02 -3.87 17.76
N ASP A 296 -26.26 -4.21 18.15
CA ASP A 296 -27.42 -4.36 17.26
C ASP A 296 -28.55 -3.35 17.48
N ILE A 297 -28.33 -2.39 18.41
CA ILE A 297 -29.32 -1.35 18.72
C ILE A 297 -29.29 -0.16 17.76
N THR A 298 -28.38 -0.14 16.81
CA THR A 298 -28.21 0.93 15.82
C THR A 298 -27.68 0.35 14.51
N ASP A 299 -28.01 1.01 13.41
CA ASP A 299 -27.47 0.73 12.06
C ASP A 299 -26.35 1.69 11.66
N ASN A 300 -25.84 2.47 12.60
CA ASN A 300 -24.76 3.44 12.29
C ASN A 300 -23.49 2.72 11.86
N VAL A 301 -22.84 3.22 10.82
CA VAL A 301 -21.56 2.76 10.32
C VAL A 301 -20.51 3.83 10.56
N LEU A 302 -19.41 3.46 11.19
CA LEU A 302 -18.23 4.33 11.28
C LEU A 302 -17.39 4.13 10.01
N GLU A 303 -17.40 5.16 9.16
CA GLU A 303 -16.64 5.18 7.90
C GLU A 303 -15.24 5.76 8.14
N LEU A 304 -14.24 4.88 8.21
CA LEU A 304 -12.82 5.24 8.24
C LEU A 304 -12.20 5.02 6.86
N ILE A 305 -12.77 5.68 5.85
CA ILE A 305 -12.35 5.60 4.45
C ILE A 305 -11.53 6.83 4.10
N SER A 306 -10.27 6.60 3.73
CA SER A 306 -9.35 7.67 3.37
C SER A 306 -9.59 8.17 1.96
N PRO A 307 -9.74 9.49 1.76
CA PRO A 307 -9.83 10.08 0.42
C PRO A 307 -8.47 10.16 -0.30
N TYR A 308 -7.35 10.01 0.42
CA TYR A 308 -6.02 9.85 -0.16
C TYR A 308 -5.62 8.38 -0.09
N ARG A 309 -4.90 7.93 -1.10
CA ARG A 309 -4.59 6.53 -1.31
C ARG A 309 -3.13 6.25 -0.96
N ALA A 310 -2.90 5.08 -0.39
CA ALA A 310 -1.57 4.55 -0.16
C ALA A 310 -1.40 3.20 -0.87
N ASP A 311 -2.26 2.86 -1.82
CA ASP A 311 -2.13 1.61 -2.54
C ASP A 311 -0.93 1.66 -3.49
N VAL A 312 -0.02 0.77 -3.28
CA VAL A 312 1.21 0.67 -4.07
C VAL A 312 0.96 0.25 -5.51
N TYR A 313 -0.18 -0.39 -5.79
CA TYR A 313 -0.55 -0.74 -7.17
C TYR A 313 -0.98 0.47 -7.97
N GLY A 314 -1.74 1.38 -7.37
CA GLY A 314 -2.09 2.64 -8.04
C GLY A 314 -0.84 3.45 -8.37
N ILE A 315 0.12 3.52 -7.44
CA ILE A 315 1.40 4.19 -7.65
C ILE A 315 2.18 3.50 -8.78
N GLU A 316 2.30 2.17 -8.75
CA GLU A 316 3.01 1.40 -9.78
C GLU A 316 2.33 1.53 -11.14
N PHE A 317 1.00 1.40 -11.19
CA PHE A 317 0.22 1.57 -12.41
C PHE A 317 0.45 2.93 -13.07
N LEU A 318 0.42 4.01 -12.29
CA LEU A 318 0.69 5.35 -12.80
C LEU A 318 2.14 5.54 -13.21
N SER A 319 3.09 4.94 -12.48
CA SER A 319 4.50 5.01 -12.81
C SER A 319 4.82 4.30 -14.15
N GLN A 320 4.16 3.20 -14.44
CA GLN A 320 4.29 2.49 -15.73
C GLN A 320 3.71 3.29 -16.90
N LYS A 321 2.74 4.15 -16.65
CA LYS A 321 2.16 5.05 -17.67
C LYS A 321 2.97 6.33 -17.88
N ARG A 322 4.12 6.46 -17.27
CA ARG A 322 4.98 7.65 -17.37
C ARG A 322 5.42 7.87 -18.83
N GLY A 323 5.25 9.10 -19.31
CA GLY A 323 5.56 9.48 -20.68
C GLY A 323 4.50 9.12 -21.74
N GLN A 324 3.35 8.60 -21.33
CA GLN A 324 2.20 8.43 -22.22
C GLN A 324 1.36 9.70 -22.24
N ASP A 325 1.00 10.17 -23.44
CA ASP A 325 0.24 11.41 -23.61
C ASP A 325 -1.28 11.26 -23.33
N THR A 326 -1.76 10.02 -23.23
CA THR A 326 -3.18 9.77 -22.94
C THR A 326 -3.43 9.86 -21.45
N THR A 327 -4.19 10.86 -21.05
CA THR A 327 -4.73 10.97 -19.71
C THR A 327 -5.95 10.07 -19.58
N ASP A 328 -5.92 9.18 -18.61
CA ASP A 328 -7.14 8.64 -18.03
C ASP A 328 -7.59 9.67 -16.99
N SER A 329 -8.59 10.44 -17.31
CA SER A 329 -8.97 11.63 -16.55
C SER A 329 -9.42 11.35 -15.12
N GLU A 330 -9.82 10.12 -14.81
CA GLU A 330 -10.26 9.76 -13.46
C GLU A 330 -9.07 9.46 -12.54
N SER A 331 -8.12 8.67 -12.98
CA SER A 331 -6.93 8.33 -12.17
C SER A 331 -5.95 9.49 -11.98
N ASP A 332 -5.92 10.47 -12.89
CA ASP A 332 -5.01 11.62 -12.81
C ASP A 332 -5.38 12.60 -11.68
N ASN A 333 -6.62 12.55 -11.19
CA ASN A 333 -7.08 13.37 -10.08
C ASN A 333 -6.81 12.77 -8.70
N ASP A 334 -6.30 11.55 -8.64
CA ASP A 334 -6.04 10.86 -7.40
C ASP A 334 -4.87 11.50 -6.63
N VAL A 335 -4.97 11.44 -5.33
CA VAL A 335 -3.94 11.89 -4.41
C VAL A 335 -3.42 10.67 -3.65
N PHE A 336 -2.12 10.49 -3.69
CA PHE A 336 -1.44 9.41 -2.96
C PHE A 336 -0.61 9.97 -1.82
N PHE A 337 -0.30 9.13 -0.85
CA PHE A 337 0.66 9.44 0.19
C PHE A 337 1.58 8.26 0.45
N VAL A 338 2.78 8.56 0.92
CA VAL A 338 3.84 7.59 1.20
C VAL A 338 4.44 7.93 2.55
N CYS A 339 4.56 6.92 3.40
CA CYS A 339 5.22 7.07 4.69
C CYS A 339 6.52 6.29 4.67
N ALA A 340 7.65 6.95 4.90
CA ALA A 340 8.93 6.28 5.03
C ALA A 340 9.00 5.51 6.34
N SER A 341 9.55 4.28 6.29
CA SER A 341 9.87 3.55 7.52
C SER A 341 11.16 4.11 8.13
N THR A 342 11.16 4.24 9.43
CA THR A 342 12.36 4.59 10.19
C THR A 342 13.19 3.37 10.58
N THR A 343 12.73 2.16 10.30
CA THR A 343 13.53 0.96 10.51
C THR A 343 14.70 0.96 9.54
N LEU A 344 15.84 1.41 10.04
CA LEU A 344 17.09 1.47 9.29
C LEU A 344 17.66 0.05 9.18
N HIS A 345 17.87 -0.43 7.95
CA HIS A 345 18.65 -1.62 7.69
C HIS A 345 20.10 -1.22 7.43
N ASP A 346 21.01 -1.74 8.25
CA ASP A 346 22.44 -1.58 8.06
C ASP A 346 22.93 -2.58 6.99
N ASN A 347 23.08 -2.14 5.78
CA ASN A 347 23.74 -2.86 4.70
C ASN A 347 25.16 -2.28 4.51
N GLY A 348 26.07 -2.64 5.43
CA GLY A 348 27.48 -2.27 5.29
C GLY A 348 27.76 -0.77 5.40
N GLY A 349 27.05 -0.06 6.26
CA GLY A 349 27.21 1.38 6.50
C GLY A 349 26.32 2.29 5.64
N VAL A 350 25.48 1.73 4.77
CA VAL A 350 24.45 2.47 4.05
C VAL A 350 23.12 2.24 4.75
N GLN A 351 22.59 3.29 5.34
CA GLN A 351 21.25 3.25 5.95
C GLN A 351 20.21 3.22 4.83
N THR A 352 19.44 2.15 4.75
CA THR A 352 18.33 2.02 3.81
C THR A 352 17.02 1.87 4.58
N TYR A 353 15.99 2.57 4.12
CA TYR A 353 14.65 2.37 4.65
C TYR A 353 14.06 1.07 4.10
N LYS A 354 13.36 0.33 4.94
CA LYS A 354 12.77 -0.96 4.56
C LYS A 354 11.74 -0.83 3.45
N GLU A 355 10.97 0.26 3.45
CA GLU A 355 9.78 0.43 2.61
C GLU A 355 9.98 1.41 1.46
N TYR A 356 10.62 2.54 1.74
CA TYR A 356 10.85 3.58 0.75
C TYR A 356 12.24 4.14 0.86
N ARG A 357 12.81 4.40 -0.29
CA ARG A 357 14.09 5.06 -0.36
C ARG A 357 13.89 6.54 -0.61
N LEU A 358 14.24 7.35 0.39
CA LEU A 358 14.22 8.81 0.29
C LEU A 358 15.59 9.31 -0.17
N ILE A 359 15.62 10.06 -1.23
CA ILE A 359 16.86 10.70 -1.74
C ILE A 359 16.68 12.21 -1.76
N ARG A 360 17.52 12.85 -0.97
CA ARG A 360 17.87 14.28 -0.84
C ARG A 360 16.89 15.36 -1.29
N SER A 361 16.62 15.53 -2.56
CA SER A 361 15.79 16.63 -3.12
C SER A 361 14.53 16.12 -3.78
N GLY A 362 14.29 14.81 -3.73
CA GLY A 362 13.16 14.14 -4.31
C GLY A 362 12.95 12.80 -3.61
N TRP A 363 11.90 12.12 -3.99
CA TRP A 363 11.53 10.82 -3.46
C TRP A 363 11.76 9.78 -4.54
N GLU A 364 12.58 8.78 -4.21
CA GLU A 364 12.70 7.60 -5.04
C GLU A 364 11.75 6.55 -4.48
N ILE A 365 10.76 6.16 -5.28
CA ILE A 365 9.90 5.04 -4.96
C ILE A 365 10.58 3.79 -5.49
N SER A 366 11.12 2.96 -4.59
CA SER A 366 11.75 1.70 -4.93
C SER A 366 11.12 0.57 -4.14
N GLY A 367 11.12 -0.63 -4.70
CA GLY A 367 10.55 -1.80 -4.04
C GLY A 367 9.03 -1.76 -3.89
N VAL A 368 8.34 -0.98 -4.72
CA VAL A 368 6.88 -0.80 -4.68
C VAL A 368 6.14 -2.13 -4.76
N LEU A 369 6.69 -3.10 -5.48
CA LEU A 369 6.12 -4.44 -5.60
C LEU A 369 6.72 -5.45 -4.62
N ASP A 370 7.52 -5.00 -3.66
CA ASP A 370 7.98 -5.85 -2.58
C ASP A 370 6.79 -6.16 -1.65
N PRO A 371 6.43 -7.45 -1.46
CA PRO A 371 5.31 -7.81 -0.59
C PRO A 371 5.44 -7.28 0.83
N GLU A 372 6.63 -7.19 1.39
CA GLU A 372 6.86 -6.61 2.71
C GLU A 372 6.49 -5.13 2.75
N THR A 373 6.84 -4.39 1.70
CA THR A 373 6.52 -2.97 1.57
C THR A 373 5.04 -2.74 1.33
N MET A 374 4.44 -3.53 0.45
CA MET A 374 3.05 -3.38 0.03
C MET A 374 2.04 -3.56 1.16
N PHE A 375 2.31 -4.48 2.08
CA PHE A 375 1.39 -4.83 3.16
C PHE A 375 1.76 -4.21 4.51
N ASN A 376 2.78 -3.38 4.54
CA ASN A 376 3.26 -2.75 5.76
C ASN A 376 2.43 -1.48 6.10
N THR A 377 3.09 -0.41 6.55
CA THR A 377 2.45 0.79 7.10
C THR A 377 1.49 1.50 6.15
N MET A 378 1.70 1.37 4.83
CA MET A 378 0.86 2.07 3.85
C MET A 378 -0.46 1.38 3.57
N TYR A 379 -0.46 0.07 3.53
CA TYR A 379 -1.62 -0.68 3.09
C TYR A 379 -2.37 -1.35 4.24
N TRP A 380 -1.73 -1.51 5.39
CA TRP A 380 -2.34 -2.21 6.51
C TRP A 380 -3.43 -1.37 7.16
N GLN A 381 -4.66 -1.80 7.01
CA GLN A 381 -5.84 -1.17 7.59
C GLN A 381 -5.82 -1.18 9.13
N GLY A 382 -5.11 -2.11 9.74
CA GLY A 382 -4.84 -2.13 11.17
C GLY A 382 -4.18 -0.86 11.67
N GLY A 383 -3.36 -0.18 10.85
CA GLY A 383 -2.79 1.12 11.19
C GLY A 383 -3.84 2.23 11.32
N ILE A 384 -4.89 2.20 10.49
CA ILE A 384 -6.03 3.12 10.59
C ILE A 384 -6.84 2.82 11.85
N LEU A 385 -7.12 1.55 12.14
CA LEU A 385 -7.82 1.14 13.36
C LEU A 385 -7.04 1.54 14.61
N GLN A 386 -5.72 1.32 14.63
CA GLN A 386 -4.87 1.71 15.75
C GLN A 386 -4.86 3.22 15.97
N ALA A 387 -4.78 4.02 14.93
CA ALA A 387 -4.82 5.48 15.01
C ALA A 387 -6.17 6.01 15.54
N ASN A 388 -7.24 5.24 15.39
CA ASN A 388 -8.58 5.58 15.85
C ASN A 388 -9.04 4.74 17.05
N ALA A 389 -8.15 3.99 17.69
CA ALA A 389 -8.50 3.06 18.77
C ALA A 389 -9.21 3.75 19.94
N GLY A 390 -8.72 4.93 20.37
CA GLY A 390 -9.36 5.70 21.43
C GLY A 390 -10.79 6.14 21.10
N TYR A 391 -11.07 6.45 19.83
CA TYR A 391 -12.41 6.78 19.37
C TYR A 391 -13.31 5.53 19.30
N ILE A 392 -12.82 4.43 18.74
CA ILE A 392 -13.52 3.15 18.65
C ILE A 392 -13.83 2.62 20.07
N GLY A 393 -12.88 2.76 20.97
CA GLY A 393 -12.99 2.34 22.37
C GLY A 393 -14.12 3.00 23.17
N MET A 394 -14.74 4.08 22.66
CA MET A 394 -15.91 4.69 23.26
C MET A 394 -17.13 3.77 23.29
N PHE A 395 -17.30 2.94 22.25
CA PHE A 395 -18.51 2.12 22.07
C PHE A 395 -18.25 0.62 22.06
N THR A 396 -17.03 0.17 21.73
CA THR A 396 -16.70 -1.25 21.76
C THR A 396 -15.25 -1.50 22.20
N LYS A 397 -15.01 -2.72 22.71
CA LYS A 397 -13.67 -3.19 23.07
C LYS A 397 -13.11 -4.21 22.10
N LYS A 398 -13.94 -4.65 21.14
CA LYS A 398 -13.56 -5.63 20.15
C LYS A 398 -14.28 -5.36 18.84
N LEU A 399 -13.53 -5.43 17.76
CA LEU A 399 -14.05 -5.47 16.41
C LEU A 399 -13.84 -6.88 15.86
N SER A 400 -14.90 -7.50 15.39
CA SER A 400 -14.83 -8.81 14.74
C SER A 400 -14.91 -8.65 13.23
N TYR A 401 -13.98 -9.29 12.52
CA TYR A 401 -13.97 -9.27 11.07
C TYR A 401 -15.32 -9.76 10.50
N SER A 402 -15.84 -9.05 9.53
CA SER A 402 -17.12 -9.35 8.89
C SER A 402 -16.96 -9.63 7.40
N SER A 403 -16.38 -8.69 6.67
CA SER A 403 -16.17 -8.85 5.23
C SER A 403 -15.01 -7.98 4.74
N SER A 404 -14.57 -8.23 3.52
CA SER A 404 -13.62 -7.35 2.83
C SER A 404 -13.90 -7.34 1.34
N ASP A 405 -13.64 -6.22 0.70
CA ASP A 405 -13.56 -6.11 -0.75
C ASP A 405 -12.12 -6.45 -1.18
N GLY A 406 -11.97 -7.39 -2.12
CA GLY A 406 -10.68 -7.92 -2.56
C GLY A 406 -10.26 -9.22 -1.85
N ASN A 407 -8.97 -9.60 -1.99
CA ASN A 407 -8.45 -10.84 -1.44
C ASN A 407 -8.34 -10.81 0.09
N SER A 408 -9.02 -11.75 0.74
CA SER A 408 -9.07 -11.84 2.19
C SER A 408 -8.04 -12.79 2.82
N ASP A 409 -7.22 -13.44 2.01
CA ASP A 409 -6.30 -14.49 2.48
C ASP A 409 -4.87 -13.98 2.74
N VAL A 410 -4.68 -12.67 2.64
CA VAL A 410 -3.38 -12.04 2.86
C VAL A 410 -2.99 -12.09 4.32
N VAL A 411 -1.77 -12.58 4.57
CA VAL A 411 -1.15 -12.61 5.90
C VAL A 411 0.14 -11.78 5.84
N VAL A 412 0.27 -10.82 6.74
CA VAL A 412 1.45 -9.96 6.84
C VAL A 412 2.12 -10.17 8.20
N ASN A 413 3.38 -10.59 8.19
CA ASN A 413 4.12 -10.88 9.43
C ASN A 413 3.38 -11.83 10.40
N GLY A 414 2.67 -12.82 9.85
CA GLY A 414 1.88 -13.77 10.64
C GLY A 414 0.52 -13.27 11.11
N ILE A 415 0.14 -12.04 10.74
CA ILE A 415 -1.16 -11.45 11.10
C ILE A 415 -2.07 -11.52 9.87
N GLY A 416 -3.15 -12.26 9.98
CA GLY A 416 -4.18 -12.35 8.95
C GLY A 416 -5.01 -11.07 8.88
N MET A 417 -5.36 -10.67 7.66
CA MET A 417 -6.22 -9.50 7.48
C MET A 417 -7.69 -9.78 7.86
N LYS A 418 -8.02 -11.01 8.19
CA LYS A 418 -9.32 -11.42 8.76
C LYS A 418 -9.34 -11.44 10.28
N ASP A 419 -8.25 -11.06 10.93
CA ASP A 419 -8.17 -11.14 12.39
C ASP A 419 -9.07 -10.09 13.04
N ASP A 420 -9.62 -10.47 14.18
CA ASP A 420 -10.34 -9.56 15.06
C ASP A 420 -9.37 -8.51 15.60
N PHE A 421 -9.89 -7.32 15.87
CA PHE A 421 -9.12 -6.21 16.43
C PHE A 421 -9.59 -5.90 17.85
N ASN A 422 -8.71 -6.05 18.83
CA ASN A 422 -8.99 -5.69 20.22
C ASN A 422 -8.68 -4.21 20.45
N VAL A 423 -9.61 -3.50 21.07
CA VAL A 423 -9.53 -2.07 21.31
C VAL A 423 -9.39 -1.84 22.81
N GLU A 424 -8.47 -0.97 23.18
CA GLU A 424 -8.34 -0.49 24.56
C GLU A 424 -9.52 0.40 24.93
N SER A 425 -9.58 0.82 26.18
CA SER A 425 -10.64 1.71 26.66
C SER A 425 -10.59 3.05 25.93
N GLY A 426 -11.74 3.57 25.53
CA GLY A 426 -11.86 4.89 24.93
C GLY A 426 -11.47 6.00 25.90
N ILE A 427 -11.11 7.15 25.34
CA ILE A 427 -10.76 8.36 26.10
C ILE A 427 -11.99 8.90 26.82
N ILE A 428 -13.14 8.82 26.18
CA ILE A 428 -14.46 9.17 26.69
C ILE A 428 -15.43 8.02 26.48
N THR A 429 -16.61 8.11 27.06
CA THR A 429 -17.74 7.22 26.80
C THR A 429 -18.70 7.84 25.79
N CYS A 430 -19.75 7.13 25.42
CA CYS A 430 -20.85 7.70 24.62
C CYS A 430 -21.83 8.53 25.47
N GLY A 431 -21.52 8.79 26.74
CA GLY A 431 -22.35 9.58 27.63
C GLY A 431 -22.00 11.06 27.65
N ASP A 432 -23.02 11.90 27.77
CA ASP A 432 -22.91 13.33 28.05
C ASP A 432 -23.60 13.63 29.36
N VAL A 433 -23.07 14.59 30.12
CA VAL A 433 -23.67 15.12 31.34
C VAL A 433 -23.86 16.63 31.18
N SER A 434 -25.06 17.08 31.45
CA SER A 434 -25.38 18.51 31.54
C SER A 434 -25.80 18.84 32.96
N PHE A 435 -25.30 19.96 33.53
CA PHE A 435 -25.74 20.48 34.82
C PHE A 435 -25.49 21.98 34.90
N THR A 436 -26.18 22.63 35.84
CA THR A 436 -25.99 24.03 36.15
C THR A 436 -25.47 24.17 37.59
N THR A 437 -24.38 24.88 37.75
CA THR A 437 -23.78 25.15 39.06
C THR A 437 -23.82 26.66 39.38
N TYR A 438 -23.91 27.00 40.64
CA TYR A 438 -23.80 28.38 41.12
C TYR A 438 -22.36 28.76 41.51
N ASN A 439 -21.42 27.85 41.28
CA ASN A 439 -20.01 28.16 41.44
C ASN A 439 -19.53 29.00 40.25
N GLU A 440 -19.10 30.22 40.50
CA GLU A 440 -18.65 31.18 39.49
C GLU A 440 -17.22 30.95 39.01
N ASP A 441 -16.48 29.97 39.58
CA ASP A 441 -15.14 29.61 39.18
C ASP A 441 -15.16 28.84 37.86
N ILE A 442 -15.17 29.54 36.76
CA ILE A 442 -15.04 28.93 35.42
C ILE A 442 -13.59 28.46 35.23
N PRO A 443 -13.34 27.23 34.78
CA PRO A 443 -12.01 26.77 34.47
C PRO A 443 -11.31 27.70 33.48
N PRO A 444 -10.02 28.02 33.70
CA PRO A 444 -9.29 28.91 32.80
C PRO A 444 -8.96 28.28 31.43
N THR A 445 -9.08 26.97 31.31
CA THR A 445 -8.77 26.19 30.09
C THR A 445 -9.86 25.17 29.79
N ASP A 446 -10.12 24.91 28.50
CA ASP A 446 -11.17 23.99 28.05
C ASP A 446 -10.74 22.51 28.18
N ASP A 447 -9.48 22.25 28.56
CA ASP A 447 -8.91 20.90 28.65
C ASP A 447 -8.91 20.33 30.08
N GLU A 448 -9.59 21.01 31.04
CA GLU A 448 -9.71 20.52 32.41
C GLU A 448 -10.74 19.39 32.52
N THR A 449 -10.43 18.43 33.43
CA THR A 449 -11.37 17.37 33.81
C THR A 449 -12.29 17.93 34.95
N ILE A 450 -13.59 17.75 34.77
CA ILE A 450 -14.60 18.10 35.76
C ILE A 450 -15.08 16.85 36.46
N LYS A 451 -15.19 16.93 37.77
CA LYS A 451 -15.70 15.85 38.62
C LYS A 451 -16.91 16.34 39.44
N ILE A 452 -17.98 15.57 39.41
CA ILE A 452 -19.21 15.81 40.16
C ILE A 452 -19.72 14.52 40.79
N LEU A 453 -20.35 14.66 41.95
CA LEU A 453 -20.99 13.57 42.68
C LEU A 453 -22.52 13.73 42.61
N LYS A 454 -23.21 12.71 42.10
CA LYS A 454 -24.66 12.65 42.01
C LYS A 454 -25.17 11.25 42.35
N ASP A 455 -26.06 11.12 43.34
CA ASP A 455 -26.70 9.86 43.73
C ASP A 455 -25.71 8.69 43.95
N ASP A 456 -24.65 8.91 44.77
CA ASP A 456 -23.54 7.99 45.05
C ASP A 456 -22.69 7.59 43.82
N LEU A 457 -22.83 8.29 42.71
CA LEU A 457 -22.01 8.11 41.51
C LEU A 457 -21.15 9.35 41.28
N VAL A 458 -19.89 9.10 40.98
CA VAL A 458 -18.92 10.11 40.60
C VAL A 458 -18.84 10.11 39.07
N TYR A 459 -19.18 11.23 38.47
CA TYR A 459 -19.04 11.50 37.06
C TYR A 459 -17.78 12.31 36.83
N GLU A 460 -16.87 11.79 36.01
CA GLU A 460 -15.72 12.54 35.53
C GLU A 460 -15.87 12.76 34.04
N GLY A 461 -15.59 13.96 33.58
CA GLY A 461 -15.73 14.28 32.16
C GLY A 461 -14.92 15.49 31.77
N TYR A 462 -14.77 15.64 30.45
CA TYR A 462 -14.13 16.78 29.80
C TYR A 462 -15.16 17.81 29.38
N ILE A 463 -14.78 19.07 29.40
CA ILE A 463 -15.66 20.18 29.02
C ILE A 463 -15.98 20.07 27.54
N LYS A 464 -17.28 19.94 27.19
CA LYS A 464 -17.81 20.05 25.86
C LYS A 464 -18.22 21.51 25.58
N GLU A 465 -18.90 22.10 26.51
CA GLU A 465 -19.35 23.50 26.45
C GLU A 465 -19.55 24.05 27.87
N VAL A 466 -19.20 25.31 28.07
CA VAL A 466 -19.53 26.08 29.25
C VAL A 466 -20.25 27.33 28.81
N SER A 467 -21.44 27.56 29.33
CA SER A 467 -22.20 28.76 29.06
C SER A 467 -22.61 29.44 30.35
N SER A 468 -22.50 30.77 30.40
CA SER A 468 -22.97 31.60 31.49
C SER A 468 -23.74 32.80 30.96
N THR A 469 -24.82 33.15 31.62
CA THR A 469 -25.54 34.40 31.34
C THR A 469 -25.10 35.46 32.35
N ILE A 470 -24.98 36.67 31.85
CA ILE A 470 -24.57 37.84 32.70
C ILE A 470 -25.69 38.27 33.63
N GLU A 471 -26.85 37.63 33.56
CA GLU A 471 -28.01 37.98 34.38
C GLU A 471 -27.90 37.45 35.81
N ARG A 472 -28.42 38.24 36.75
CA ARG A 472 -28.33 37.99 38.18
C ARG A 472 -29.07 36.71 38.56
N ASN A 473 -28.38 35.72 39.12
CA ASN A 473 -28.86 34.41 39.60
C ASN A 473 -29.01 33.29 38.57
N GLU A 474 -28.51 33.43 37.37
CA GLU A 474 -28.35 32.29 36.50
C GLU A 474 -26.96 31.64 36.73
N GLY A 475 -26.92 30.36 37.04
CA GLY A 475 -25.67 29.64 37.27
C GLY A 475 -24.89 29.41 35.97
N VAL A 476 -23.73 28.85 36.09
CA VAL A 476 -22.91 28.39 34.95
C VAL A 476 -23.38 27.01 34.51
N LYS A 477 -23.75 26.87 33.25
CA LYS A 477 -24.13 25.59 32.68
C LYS A 477 -22.89 24.92 32.06
N TYR A 478 -22.69 23.66 32.43
CA TYR A 478 -21.67 22.77 31.88
C TYR A 478 -22.33 21.67 31.08
N ASP A 479 -21.78 21.43 29.90
CA ASP A 479 -21.98 20.20 29.12
C ASP A 479 -20.64 19.47 29.04
N LEU A 480 -20.60 18.19 29.46
CA LEU A 480 -19.39 17.39 29.57
C LEU A 480 -19.48 16.12 28.68
N PHE A 481 -18.37 15.76 28.07
CA PHE A 481 -18.14 14.40 27.61
C PHE A 481 -17.78 13.52 28.79
N VAL A 482 -18.55 12.50 29.08
CA VAL A 482 -18.29 11.62 30.23
C VAL A 482 -17.10 10.72 29.91
N ARG A 483 -16.07 10.81 30.76
CA ARG A 483 -14.90 9.93 30.72
C ARG A 483 -15.17 8.64 31.51
N SER A 484 -15.65 8.77 32.73
CA SER A 484 -15.94 7.63 33.61
C SER A 484 -17.08 7.92 34.54
N ILE A 485 -17.74 6.84 34.98
CA ILE A 485 -18.74 6.84 36.06
C ILE A 485 -18.31 5.76 37.05
N THR A 486 -18.05 6.17 38.30
CA THR A 486 -17.62 5.27 39.37
C THR A 486 -18.50 5.42 40.58
N LYS A 487 -18.58 4.41 41.44
CA LYS A 487 -19.21 4.56 42.77
C LYS A 487 -18.33 5.43 43.63
N ALA A 488 -18.99 6.29 44.43
CA ALA A 488 -18.32 7.17 45.39
C ALA A 488 -17.66 6.40 46.54
#